data_bc2e78feac0a716607d8d2259acb8622
#
_entry.id   bc2e78feac0a716607d8d2259acb8622
#
_cell.length_a   1.000
_cell.length_b   1.000
_cell.length_c   1.000
_cell.angle_alpha   90.00
_cell.angle_beta   90.00
_cell.angle_gamma   90.00
#
_symmetry.space_group_name_H-M   'P 1'
#
loop_
_entity.id
_entity.type
_entity.pdbx_description
1 polymer ?
#
loop_
_entity_poly.entity_id
_entity_poly.type
_entity_poly.pdbx_seq_one_letter_code
_entity_poly.pdbx_strand_id
1 'polypeptide(L)'
;MRKNIILCGVGGQGIVLTSKLLAASAMAKGIPVMSAETIGMAQKGGSVFSFLRMGDDLCCPMFPKGTADLLIGFEPAEAVRMLPYLKPDGTVILNTHPIQPVTATLGGGAYDAAEMIGYVQRNAGNVTLMDGDAACREIGSPKVLNMVMLGAVLRSDVLPLTLEEVTETMERTVKPQFRELNRKALHIQG
;
A
#
# COMPACT_ATOMS: atom_id res chain seq x y z
N MET A 1 14.11 -4.03 -16.30
CA MET A 1 12.70 -3.53 -16.14
C MET A 1 12.60 -2.81 -14.79
N ARG A 2 12.07 -1.59 -14.73
CA ARG A 2 12.02 -0.79 -13.49
C ARG A 2 10.58 -0.47 -13.10
N LYS A 3 10.26 -0.59 -11.80
CA LYS A 3 8.97 -0.23 -11.23
C LYS A 3 9.15 0.75 -10.06
N ASN A 4 8.38 1.81 -10.06
CA ASN A 4 8.31 2.81 -9.00
C ASN A 4 6.97 2.65 -8.28
N ILE A 5 7.02 2.42 -6.98
CA ILE A 5 5.84 2.15 -6.14
C ILE A 5 5.83 3.16 -4.99
N ILE A 6 4.68 3.76 -4.75
CA ILE A 6 4.44 4.56 -3.56
C ILE A 6 3.36 3.91 -2.70
N LEU A 7 3.64 3.75 -1.42
CA LEU A 7 2.69 3.27 -0.42
C LEU A 7 2.38 4.42 0.52
N CYS A 8 1.12 4.63 0.84
CA CYS A 8 0.72 5.71 1.73
C CYS A 8 -0.50 5.34 2.57
N GLY A 9 -0.60 5.96 3.73
CA GLY A 9 -1.69 5.74 4.68
C GLY A 9 -1.40 6.37 6.03
N VAL A 10 -2.07 5.87 7.05
CA VAL A 10 -1.97 6.35 8.42
C VAL A 10 -1.16 5.36 9.27
N GLY A 11 -0.38 5.88 10.20
CA GLY A 11 0.44 5.08 11.11
C GLY A 11 -0.39 4.03 11.88
N GLY A 12 0.04 2.77 11.79
CA GLY A 12 -0.66 1.60 12.33
C GLY A 12 -1.28 0.68 11.27
N GLN A 13 -1.44 1.12 10.02
CA GLN A 13 -2.03 0.30 8.93
C GLN A 13 -1.08 -0.72 8.30
N GLY A 14 0.20 -0.75 8.69
CA GLY A 14 1.17 -1.74 8.21
C GLY A 14 1.87 -1.40 6.89
N ILE A 15 1.90 -0.11 6.49
CA ILE A 15 2.53 0.39 5.26
C ILE A 15 3.99 -0.07 5.15
N VAL A 16 4.76 0.15 6.22
CA VAL A 16 6.19 -0.23 6.29
C VAL A 16 6.40 -1.73 6.15
N LEU A 17 5.51 -2.55 6.76
CA LEU A 17 5.61 -4.01 6.63
C LEU A 17 5.31 -4.45 5.20
N THR A 18 4.30 -3.85 4.55
CA THR A 18 3.99 -4.13 3.14
C THR A 18 5.18 -3.78 2.24
N SER A 19 5.79 -2.60 2.42
CA SER A 19 6.98 -2.18 1.68
C SER A 19 8.13 -3.18 1.87
N LYS A 20 8.40 -3.60 3.11
CA LYS A 20 9.45 -4.59 3.41
C LYS A 20 9.19 -5.96 2.81
N LEU A 21 7.94 -6.44 2.80
CA LEU A 21 7.60 -7.74 2.18
C LEU A 21 7.78 -7.69 0.66
N LEU A 22 7.31 -6.62 0.00
CA LEU A 22 7.53 -6.42 -1.43
C LEU A 22 9.03 -6.37 -1.76
N ALA A 23 9.81 -5.61 -0.98
CA ALA A 23 11.26 -5.52 -1.15
C ALA A 23 11.95 -6.88 -0.97
N ALA A 24 11.63 -7.59 0.10
CA ALA A 24 12.22 -8.91 0.38
C ALA A 24 11.85 -9.96 -0.69
N SER A 25 10.62 -9.94 -1.19
CA SER A 25 10.18 -10.84 -2.26
C SER A 25 10.90 -10.54 -3.58
N ALA A 26 11.06 -9.26 -3.93
CA ALA A 26 11.82 -8.86 -5.11
C ALA A 26 13.30 -9.27 -5.00
N MET A 27 13.92 -9.05 -3.84
CA MET A 27 15.30 -9.47 -3.58
C MET A 27 15.47 -10.99 -3.63
N ALA A 28 14.52 -11.77 -3.11
CA ALA A 28 14.54 -13.23 -3.20
C ALA A 28 14.50 -13.74 -4.65
N LYS A 29 13.89 -12.95 -5.54
CA LYS A 29 13.84 -13.18 -7.00
C LYS A 29 15.06 -12.63 -7.75
N GLY A 30 16.03 -12.05 -7.05
CA GLY A 30 17.23 -11.44 -7.64
C GLY A 30 16.99 -10.06 -8.26
N ILE A 31 15.86 -9.41 -7.99
CA ILE A 31 15.55 -8.08 -8.50
C ILE A 31 16.15 -7.04 -7.53
N PRO A 32 16.99 -6.10 -8.02
CA PRO A 32 17.50 -5.00 -7.20
C PRO A 32 16.38 -4.13 -6.64
N VAL A 33 16.54 -3.67 -5.40
CA VAL A 33 15.53 -2.86 -4.70
C VAL A 33 16.18 -1.69 -3.97
N MET A 34 15.52 -0.54 -4.00
CA MET A 34 15.79 0.59 -3.11
C MET A 34 14.49 1.06 -2.46
N SER A 35 14.52 1.36 -1.17
CA SER A 35 13.38 1.91 -0.45
C SER A 35 13.75 3.11 0.40
N ALA A 36 12.82 4.05 0.55
CA ALA A 36 12.88 5.13 1.50
C ALA A 36 11.55 5.23 2.25
N GLU A 37 11.62 5.23 3.57
CA GLU A 37 10.44 5.27 4.45
C GLU A 37 10.43 6.59 5.20
N THR A 38 9.30 7.28 5.23
CA THR A 38 9.08 8.38 6.18
C THR A 38 8.58 7.81 7.48
N ILE A 39 9.46 7.86 8.46
CA ILE A 39 9.08 7.56 9.84
C ILE A 39 8.71 8.89 10.47
N GLY A 40 7.42 9.23 10.41
CA GLY A 40 6.90 10.43 11.07
C GLY A 40 6.95 10.32 12.59
N MET A 41 6.98 11.48 13.29
CA MET A 41 6.94 11.55 14.76
C MET A 41 5.65 10.96 15.36
N ALA A 42 4.55 10.92 14.60
CA ALA A 42 3.30 10.30 14.98
C ALA A 42 3.25 8.85 14.48
N GLN A 43 3.77 7.91 15.25
CA GLN A 43 3.70 6.48 14.94
C GLN A 43 2.28 5.90 14.93
N LYS A 44 1.31 6.63 15.51
CA LYS A 44 -0.13 6.31 15.46
C LYS A 44 -0.89 7.53 14.98
N GLY A 45 -1.72 7.35 13.94
CA GLY A 45 -2.62 8.39 13.43
C GLY A 45 -1.98 9.48 12.55
N GLY A 46 -0.67 9.46 12.34
CA GLY A 46 0.01 10.39 11.43
C GLY A 46 0.20 9.83 10.03
N SER A 47 0.42 10.73 9.06
CA SER A 47 0.73 10.36 7.67
C SER A 47 2.02 9.54 7.60
N VAL A 48 1.96 8.40 6.91
CA VAL A 48 3.11 7.53 6.63
C VAL A 48 3.13 7.21 5.15
N PHE A 49 4.29 7.35 4.53
CA PHE A 49 4.47 6.90 3.15
C PHE A 49 5.85 6.28 2.95
N SER A 50 5.94 5.39 1.97
CA SER A 50 7.15 4.70 1.57
C SER A 50 7.32 4.78 0.07
N PHE A 51 8.54 5.11 -0.38
CA PHE A 51 8.97 4.93 -1.75
C PHE A 51 9.65 3.57 -1.87
N LEU A 52 9.27 2.80 -2.88
CA LEU A 52 9.88 1.53 -3.20
C LEU A 52 10.16 1.48 -4.69
N ARG A 53 11.41 1.19 -5.04
CA ARG A 53 11.82 0.98 -6.44
C ARG A 53 12.40 -0.41 -6.59
N MET A 54 12.05 -1.08 -7.67
CA MET A 54 12.60 -2.38 -8.01
C MET A 54 12.97 -2.45 -9.50
N GLY A 55 14.05 -3.17 -9.80
CA GLY A 55 14.59 -3.33 -11.15
C GLY A 55 15.99 -2.76 -11.32
N ASP A 56 16.42 -2.59 -12.57
CA ASP A 56 17.77 -2.23 -12.92
C ASP A 56 18.05 -0.72 -12.80
N ASP A 57 19.32 -0.34 -12.72
CA ASP A 57 19.83 1.03 -12.74
C ASP A 57 19.22 1.95 -11.69
N LEU A 58 19.08 1.47 -10.48
CA LEU A 58 18.57 2.25 -9.35
C LEU A 58 19.70 3.08 -8.73
N CYS A 59 19.56 4.41 -8.76
CA CYS A 59 20.53 5.35 -8.15
C CYS A 59 20.00 6.01 -6.87
N CYS A 60 18.68 6.06 -6.68
CA CYS A 60 18.04 6.72 -5.55
C CYS A 60 16.71 6.02 -5.24
N PRO A 61 16.33 5.84 -3.96
CA PRO A 61 15.05 5.25 -3.60
C PRO A 61 13.86 6.16 -3.91
N MET A 62 14.06 7.48 -3.90
CA MET A 62 13.01 8.44 -4.26
C MET A 62 12.95 8.64 -5.77
N PHE A 63 11.78 9.02 -6.28
CA PHE A 63 11.54 9.29 -7.69
C PHE A 63 10.69 10.56 -7.88
N PRO A 64 10.77 11.21 -9.05
CA PRO A 64 10.01 12.42 -9.34
C PRO A 64 8.48 12.16 -9.35
N LYS A 65 7.72 13.25 -9.19
CA LYS A 65 6.28 13.25 -9.43
C LYS A 65 5.98 12.81 -10.87
N GLY A 66 4.84 12.14 -11.06
CA GLY A 66 4.39 11.66 -12.36
C GLY A 66 5.14 10.41 -12.87
N THR A 67 5.86 9.68 -11.99
CA THR A 67 6.66 8.52 -12.42
C THR A 67 6.37 7.21 -11.68
N ALA A 68 5.45 7.21 -10.71
CA ALA A 68 5.03 5.99 -10.03
C ALA A 68 4.17 5.10 -10.93
N ASP A 69 4.52 3.84 -11.03
CA ASP A 69 3.72 2.81 -11.72
C ASP A 69 2.52 2.36 -10.89
N LEU A 70 2.69 2.36 -9.57
CA LEU A 70 1.70 1.87 -8.61
C LEU A 70 1.64 2.78 -7.39
N LEU A 71 0.41 3.13 -6.99
CA LEU A 71 0.10 3.76 -5.70
C LEU A 71 -0.74 2.78 -4.89
N ILE A 72 -0.28 2.46 -3.67
CA ILE A 72 -1.00 1.63 -2.70
C ILE A 72 -1.48 2.57 -1.60
N GLY A 73 -2.76 2.93 -1.65
CA GLY A 73 -3.41 3.82 -0.69
C GLY A 73 -4.15 3.03 0.40
N PHE A 74 -3.66 3.09 1.62
CA PHE A 74 -4.32 2.46 2.77
C PHE A 74 -5.43 3.34 3.34
N GLU A 75 -5.45 4.63 2.94
CA GLU A 75 -6.39 5.63 3.42
C GLU A 75 -6.65 6.65 2.30
N PRO A 76 -7.93 7.08 2.06
CA PRO A 76 -8.28 7.92 0.92
C PRO A 76 -7.57 9.28 0.84
N ALA A 77 -7.50 10.05 1.93
CA ALA A 77 -6.85 11.36 1.91
C ALA A 77 -5.34 11.26 1.68
N GLU A 78 -4.70 10.23 2.23
CA GLU A 78 -3.28 9.98 1.99
C GLU A 78 -3.01 9.57 0.54
N ALA A 79 -3.93 8.82 -0.09
CA ALA A 79 -3.85 8.51 -1.51
C ALA A 79 -3.95 9.77 -2.37
N VAL A 80 -4.90 10.68 -2.08
CA VAL A 80 -5.01 12.00 -2.76
C VAL A 80 -3.70 12.78 -2.62
N ARG A 81 -3.12 12.80 -1.43
CA ARG A 81 -1.85 13.51 -1.15
C ARG A 81 -0.68 12.99 -2.00
N MET A 82 -0.63 11.68 -2.23
CA MET A 82 0.44 11.03 -2.99
C MET A 82 0.13 10.86 -4.49
N LEU A 83 -1.10 11.12 -4.91
CA LEU A 83 -1.54 11.01 -6.30
C LEU A 83 -0.66 11.78 -7.31
N PRO A 84 -0.09 12.97 -6.98
CA PRO A 84 0.84 13.66 -7.88
C PRO A 84 2.10 12.87 -8.27
N TYR A 85 2.43 11.80 -7.56
CA TYR A 85 3.56 10.93 -7.93
C TYR A 85 3.18 9.89 -8.99
N LEU A 86 1.89 9.57 -9.14
CA LEU A 86 1.41 8.57 -10.09
C LEU A 86 1.61 9.07 -11.53
N LYS A 87 2.04 8.20 -12.43
CA LYS A 87 2.06 8.47 -13.86
C LYS A 87 0.63 8.42 -14.45
N PRO A 88 0.37 9.03 -15.62
CA PRO A 88 -0.98 9.10 -16.20
C PRO A 88 -1.68 7.75 -16.39
N ASP A 89 -0.92 6.71 -16.76
CA ASP A 89 -1.37 5.32 -16.95
C ASP A 89 -1.10 4.42 -15.74
N GLY A 90 -0.75 5.02 -14.60
CA GLY A 90 -0.45 4.31 -13.36
C GLY A 90 -1.67 3.66 -12.71
N THR A 91 -1.42 2.65 -11.90
CA THR A 91 -2.45 1.91 -11.17
C THR A 91 -2.53 2.37 -9.72
N VAL A 92 -3.75 2.48 -9.21
CA VAL A 92 -4.04 2.72 -7.79
C VAL A 92 -4.78 1.53 -7.20
N ILE A 93 -4.30 1.01 -6.08
CA ILE A 93 -5.04 0.10 -5.22
C ILE A 93 -5.38 0.87 -3.96
N LEU A 94 -6.67 1.13 -3.72
CA LEU A 94 -7.13 2.04 -2.68
C LEU A 94 -8.07 1.35 -1.70
N ASN A 95 -7.73 1.37 -0.41
CA ASN A 95 -8.66 1.03 0.65
C ASN A 95 -9.68 2.16 0.84
N THR A 96 -10.96 1.81 0.90
CA THR A 96 -12.05 2.79 0.99
C THR A 96 -12.34 3.28 2.40
N HIS A 97 -11.78 2.62 3.43
CA HIS A 97 -12.03 2.99 4.83
C HIS A 97 -11.28 4.28 5.22
N PRO A 98 -12.01 5.33 5.66
CA PRO A 98 -11.41 6.58 6.08
C PRO A 98 -10.88 6.51 7.52
N ILE A 99 -9.73 7.14 7.76
CA ILE A 99 -9.24 7.44 9.10
C ILE A 99 -9.15 8.96 9.25
N GLN A 100 -10.11 9.55 9.95
CA GLN A 100 -10.11 10.99 10.14
C GLN A 100 -8.85 11.47 10.87
N PRO A 101 -8.14 12.46 10.31
CA PRO A 101 -7.03 13.09 11.02
C PRO A 101 -7.53 13.75 12.32
N VAL A 102 -6.74 13.66 13.39
CA VAL A 102 -7.05 14.31 14.68
C VAL A 102 -7.27 15.82 14.51
N THR A 103 -6.53 16.46 13.60
CA THR A 103 -6.69 17.88 13.26
C THR A 103 -8.05 18.21 12.66
N ALA A 104 -8.64 17.33 11.87
CA ALA A 104 -10.00 17.52 11.33
C ALA A 104 -11.05 17.40 12.43
N THR A 105 -10.86 16.52 13.41
CA THR A 105 -11.75 16.36 14.56
C THR A 105 -11.73 17.58 15.48
N LEU A 106 -10.57 18.22 15.64
CA LEU A 106 -10.39 19.40 16.51
C LEU A 106 -10.73 20.73 15.81
N GLY A 107 -10.58 20.81 14.49
CA GLY A 107 -10.70 22.05 13.72
C GLY A 107 -12.02 22.23 12.96
N GLY A 108 -13.00 21.33 13.08
CA GLY A 108 -14.31 21.44 12.41
C GLY A 108 -14.25 21.29 10.89
N GLY A 109 -13.13 20.84 10.32
CA GLY A 109 -13.00 20.52 8.89
C GLY A 109 -13.82 19.27 8.52
N ALA A 110 -14.66 19.37 7.50
CA ALA A 110 -15.37 18.21 6.97
C ALA A 110 -14.35 17.27 6.28
N TYR A 111 -14.29 16.01 6.71
CA TYR A 111 -13.59 14.95 6.01
C TYR A 111 -14.62 14.15 5.20
N ASP A 112 -14.54 14.22 3.88
CA ASP A 112 -15.42 13.47 2.98
C ASP A 112 -14.61 12.40 2.22
N ALA A 113 -14.74 11.16 2.67
CA ALA A 113 -14.06 10.02 2.05
C ALA A 113 -14.57 9.76 0.63
N ALA A 114 -15.85 9.97 0.35
CA ALA A 114 -16.43 9.74 -0.97
C ALA A 114 -15.87 10.75 -1.99
N GLU A 115 -15.72 12.01 -1.58
CA GLU A 115 -15.07 13.03 -2.41
C GLU A 115 -13.62 12.67 -2.71
N MET A 116 -12.84 12.24 -1.70
CA MET A 116 -11.44 11.83 -1.86
C MET A 116 -11.30 10.64 -2.81
N ILE A 117 -12.12 9.61 -2.64
CA ILE A 117 -12.15 8.43 -3.53
C ILE A 117 -12.53 8.85 -4.95
N GLY A 118 -13.58 9.66 -5.10
CA GLY A 118 -14.00 10.19 -6.40
C GLY A 118 -12.92 11.04 -7.06
N TYR A 119 -12.15 11.80 -6.29
CA TYR A 119 -11.01 12.54 -6.81
C TYR A 119 -9.92 11.61 -7.37
N VAL A 120 -9.56 10.55 -6.64
CA VAL A 120 -8.59 9.55 -7.12
C VAL A 120 -9.08 8.90 -8.41
N GLN A 121 -10.36 8.48 -8.47
CA GLN A 121 -10.93 7.83 -9.65
C GLN A 121 -10.95 8.74 -10.91
N ARG A 122 -11.13 10.06 -10.73
CA ARG A 122 -11.11 11.01 -11.86
C ARG A 122 -9.71 11.35 -12.34
N ASN A 123 -8.69 11.15 -11.52
CA ASN A 123 -7.30 11.60 -11.80
C ASN A 123 -6.28 10.47 -11.93
N ALA A 124 -6.71 9.20 -11.90
CA ALA A 124 -5.85 8.05 -12.12
C ALA A 124 -6.39 7.19 -13.29
N GLY A 125 -5.47 6.57 -14.02
CA GLY A 125 -5.84 5.74 -15.19
C GLY A 125 -6.54 4.45 -14.82
N ASN A 126 -6.05 3.76 -13.79
CA ASN A 126 -6.58 2.48 -13.32
C ASN A 126 -6.74 2.51 -11.80
N VAL A 127 -7.96 2.32 -11.31
CA VAL A 127 -8.25 2.34 -9.86
C VAL A 127 -9.00 1.08 -9.45
N THR A 128 -8.45 0.35 -8.50
CA THR A 128 -9.12 -0.76 -7.81
C THR A 128 -9.44 -0.30 -6.39
N LEU A 129 -10.72 -0.32 -6.05
CA LEU A 129 -11.20 -0.02 -4.69
C LEU A 129 -11.32 -1.31 -3.89
N MET A 130 -10.89 -1.27 -2.64
CA MET A 130 -10.93 -2.39 -1.71
C MET A 130 -11.71 -1.99 -0.46
N ASP A 131 -12.71 -2.76 -0.06
CA ASP A 131 -13.28 -2.67 1.30
C ASP A 131 -12.43 -3.54 2.25
N GLY A 132 -11.30 -2.96 2.66
CA GLY A 132 -10.36 -3.65 3.56
C GLY A 132 -10.98 -3.99 4.92
N ASP A 133 -11.97 -3.22 5.37
CA ASP A 133 -12.66 -3.48 6.63
C ASP A 133 -13.59 -4.70 6.52
N ALA A 134 -14.33 -4.84 5.41
CA ALA A 134 -15.14 -6.02 5.17
C ALA A 134 -14.26 -7.27 5.12
N ALA A 135 -13.16 -7.23 4.38
CA ALA A 135 -12.19 -8.33 4.31
C ALA A 135 -11.57 -8.66 5.68
N CYS A 136 -11.19 -7.65 6.47
CA CYS A 136 -10.66 -7.85 7.81
C CYS A 136 -11.70 -8.45 8.78
N ARG A 137 -12.99 -8.06 8.67
CA ARG A 137 -14.07 -8.66 9.46
C ARG A 137 -14.29 -10.12 9.11
N GLU A 138 -14.28 -10.48 7.82
CA GLU A 138 -14.42 -11.86 7.35
C GLU A 138 -13.28 -12.75 7.89
N ILE A 139 -12.05 -12.23 7.93
CA ILE A 139 -10.88 -12.94 8.47
C ILE A 139 -10.89 -12.97 10.00
N GLY A 140 -11.60 -12.03 10.65
CA GLY A 140 -11.68 -11.92 12.10
C GLY A 140 -10.55 -11.12 12.76
N SER A 141 -9.82 -10.29 12.00
CA SER A 141 -8.74 -9.47 12.55
C SER A 141 -8.51 -8.17 11.75
N PRO A 142 -8.52 -7.00 12.41
CA PRO A 142 -8.19 -5.74 11.76
C PRO A 142 -6.68 -5.58 11.47
N LYS A 143 -5.85 -6.46 12.05
CA LYS A 143 -4.38 -6.37 11.94
C LYS A 143 -3.84 -6.91 10.61
N VAL A 144 -4.69 -7.43 9.74
CA VAL A 144 -4.29 -8.04 8.47
C VAL A 144 -4.60 -7.17 7.25
N LEU A 145 -5.05 -5.94 7.44
CA LEU A 145 -5.34 -5.01 6.35
C LEU A 145 -4.19 -4.91 5.34
N ASN A 146 -2.97 -4.85 5.84
CA ASN A 146 -1.78 -4.80 5.00
C ASN A 146 -1.62 -6.03 4.09
N MET A 147 -2.00 -7.22 4.55
CA MET A 147 -1.97 -8.44 3.73
C MET A 147 -3.12 -8.47 2.72
N VAL A 148 -4.30 -8.00 3.11
CA VAL A 148 -5.45 -7.84 2.19
C VAL A 148 -5.07 -6.92 1.03
N MET A 149 -4.53 -5.74 1.33
CA MET A 149 -4.08 -4.78 0.33
C MET A 149 -2.96 -5.34 -0.55
N LEU A 150 -2.01 -6.06 0.05
CA LEU A 150 -0.92 -6.70 -0.69
C LEU A 150 -1.45 -7.77 -1.64
N GLY A 151 -2.42 -8.56 -1.24
CA GLY A 151 -3.10 -9.53 -2.11
C GLY A 151 -3.77 -8.88 -3.32
N ALA A 152 -4.45 -7.74 -3.12
CA ALA A 152 -5.04 -6.98 -4.22
C ALA A 152 -3.98 -6.44 -5.19
N VAL A 153 -2.85 -5.96 -4.67
CA VAL A 153 -1.70 -5.51 -5.47
C VAL A 153 -1.16 -6.64 -6.35
N LEU A 154 -0.98 -7.82 -5.80
CA LEU A 154 -0.40 -8.95 -6.55
C LEU A 154 -1.35 -9.47 -7.64
N ARG A 155 -2.66 -9.35 -7.44
CA ARG A 155 -3.67 -9.69 -8.46
C ARG A 155 -3.79 -8.67 -9.60
N SER A 156 -3.22 -7.47 -9.43
CA SER A 156 -3.26 -6.43 -10.48
C SER A 156 -2.21 -6.61 -11.59
N ASP A 157 -1.32 -7.57 -11.46
CA ASP A 157 -0.22 -7.89 -12.40
C ASP A 157 0.71 -6.70 -12.75
N VAL A 158 0.68 -5.64 -11.94
CA VAL A 158 1.53 -4.44 -12.14
C VAL A 158 2.98 -4.73 -11.77
N LEU A 159 3.19 -5.61 -10.78
CA LEU A 159 4.51 -5.96 -10.26
C LEU A 159 5.02 -7.29 -10.83
N PRO A 160 6.34 -7.47 -10.95
CA PRO A 160 6.95 -8.73 -11.41
C PRO A 160 7.05 -9.77 -10.27
N LEU A 161 6.02 -9.83 -9.42
CA LEU A 161 5.93 -10.70 -8.24
C LEU A 161 4.62 -11.46 -8.27
N THR A 162 4.67 -12.75 -7.97
CA THR A 162 3.48 -13.59 -7.85
C THR A 162 2.99 -13.66 -6.40
N LEU A 163 1.74 -14.10 -6.23
CA LEU A 163 1.14 -14.29 -4.92
C LEU A 163 1.90 -15.36 -4.12
N GLU A 164 2.37 -16.42 -4.79
CA GLU A 164 3.13 -17.51 -4.19
C GLU A 164 4.49 -17.03 -3.67
N GLU A 165 5.26 -16.27 -4.47
CA GLU A 165 6.57 -15.73 -4.09
C GLU A 165 6.47 -14.84 -2.85
N VAL A 166 5.42 -14.00 -2.79
CA VAL A 166 5.18 -13.12 -1.65
C VAL A 166 4.66 -13.91 -0.43
N THR A 167 3.84 -14.94 -0.64
CA THR A 167 3.39 -15.84 0.43
C THR A 167 4.58 -16.54 1.09
N GLU A 168 5.50 -17.10 0.32
CA GLU A 168 6.71 -17.73 0.86
C GLU A 168 7.56 -16.74 1.67
N THR A 169 7.74 -15.54 1.16
CA THR A 169 8.50 -14.49 1.86
C THR A 169 7.81 -14.07 3.17
N MET A 170 6.50 -13.92 3.12
CA MET A 170 5.69 -13.62 4.31
C MET A 170 5.84 -14.71 5.38
N GLU A 171 5.78 -15.99 5.00
CA GLU A 171 5.94 -17.11 5.94
C GLU A 171 7.31 -17.18 6.60
N ARG A 172 8.36 -16.76 5.91
CA ARG A 172 9.71 -16.66 6.48
C ARG A 172 9.86 -15.45 7.41
N THR A 173 9.12 -14.38 7.17
CA THR A 173 9.24 -13.09 7.87
C THR A 173 8.34 -13.00 9.09
N VAL A 174 7.10 -13.51 8.98
CA VAL A 174 6.07 -13.39 10.01
C VAL A 174 6.22 -14.51 11.05
N LYS A 175 5.98 -14.17 12.33
CA LYS A 175 6.01 -15.16 13.43
C LYS A 175 5.04 -16.32 13.14
N PRO A 176 5.42 -17.57 13.50
CA PRO A 176 4.63 -18.77 13.15
C PRO A 176 3.16 -18.70 13.51
N GLN A 177 2.82 -18.14 14.68
CA GLN A 177 1.44 -18.00 15.17
C GLN A 177 0.55 -17.10 14.33
N PHE A 178 1.10 -16.25 13.45
CA PHE A 178 0.34 -15.35 12.59
C PHE A 178 0.35 -15.77 11.11
N ARG A 179 1.11 -16.81 10.73
CA ARG A 179 1.26 -17.19 9.32
C ARG A 179 -0.06 -17.56 8.66
N GLU A 180 -0.85 -18.41 9.31
CA GLU A 180 -2.13 -18.86 8.77
C GLU A 180 -3.11 -17.71 8.57
N LEU A 181 -3.18 -16.79 9.54
CA LEU A 181 -4.04 -15.62 9.47
C LEU A 181 -3.60 -14.68 8.32
N ASN A 182 -2.30 -14.44 8.18
CA ASN A 182 -1.76 -13.59 7.12
C ASN A 182 -1.89 -14.25 5.74
N ARG A 183 -1.76 -15.58 5.64
CA ARG A 183 -1.98 -16.32 4.41
C ARG A 183 -3.43 -16.17 3.94
N LYS A 184 -4.41 -16.37 4.82
CA LYS A 184 -5.84 -16.14 4.50
C LYS A 184 -6.08 -14.73 4.00
N ALA A 185 -5.50 -13.73 4.66
CA ALA A 185 -5.66 -12.33 4.27
C ALA A 185 -5.04 -12.00 2.90
N LEU A 186 -3.90 -12.59 2.58
CA LEU A 186 -3.22 -12.38 1.31
C LEU A 186 -4.02 -12.99 0.13
N HIS A 187 -4.73 -14.09 0.38
CA HIS A 187 -5.50 -14.82 -0.63
C HIS A 187 -6.98 -14.41 -0.71
N ILE A 188 -7.49 -13.58 0.22
CA ILE A 188 -8.88 -13.15 0.17
C ILE A 188 -9.18 -12.35 -1.09
N GLN A 189 -10.31 -12.64 -1.71
CA GLN A 189 -10.84 -11.85 -2.82
C GLN A 189 -11.75 -10.79 -2.22
N GLY A 190 -11.37 -9.54 -2.30
CA GLY A 190 -12.16 -8.39 -1.87
C GLY A 190 -12.97 -7.79 -3.00
#